data_6203734a1d2912d11613c51858f0052d
#
_entry.id   6203734a1d2912d11613c51858f0052d
#
_cell.length_a   1.000
_cell.length_b   1.000
_cell.length_c   1.000
_cell.angle_alpha   90.00
_cell.angle_beta   90.00
_cell.angle_gamma   90.00
#
_symmetry.space_group_name_H-M   'P 1'
#
loop_
_entity.id
_entity.type
_entity.pdbx_description
1 polymer ?
#
loop_
_entity_poly.entity_id
_entity_poly.type
_entity_poly.pdbx_seq_one_letter_code
_entity_poly.pdbx_strand_id
1 'polypeptide(L)'
;MKYFDFKHITFAHPQYFWLLLLIPLLFYWQFFHSNKKQNTLLLTTQKALQYSGNSFKIKLRAFLPVLRILSVFFIIIALARPQNSKVNETINNEGLDIVLSLDISGSMLAQDFKPNRIEAAKKVASNFILNRPTDRIGLVIFSGESFTQCPLTTDQNVLLEQVKNIRSGLLEDGTAIGMGLATAVERLRNSKAKTKIIILMTDGVNNSGLIDPITALEIAKAYKIRVYTIGVGTKGSAPYPVQDQFGNTSMQQMPVQIDEELMQKISKETGGKYFRATDNNSLDKVYKDIDKLEKTKIEINSYKRYAELFFVYAFIGLFLLFIELLLRYTMLRSIND
;
A
#
# COMPACT_ATOMS: atom_id res chain seq x y z
N MET A 1 -15.43 -5.27 -23.46
CA MET A 1 -16.73 -4.64 -23.15
C MET A 1 -17.29 -5.25 -21.86
N LYS A 2 -16.96 -4.72 -20.67
CA LYS A 2 -17.47 -5.14 -19.35
C LYS A 2 -17.60 -3.89 -18.46
N TYR A 3 -18.43 -2.92 -18.91
CA TYR A 3 -18.51 -1.62 -18.23
C TYR A 3 -19.77 -1.42 -17.37
N PHE A 4 -20.68 -2.41 -17.26
CA PHE A 4 -21.90 -2.27 -16.49
C PHE A 4 -22.09 -3.44 -15.53
N ASP A 5 -21.42 -3.36 -14.38
CA ASP A 5 -21.70 -4.23 -13.25
C ASP A 5 -22.41 -3.41 -12.17
N PHE A 6 -23.74 -3.50 -12.14
CA PHE A 6 -24.61 -2.73 -11.26
C PHE A 6 -24.52 -3.12 -9.77
N LYS A 7 -23.83 -4.20 -9.44
CA LYS A 7 -23.74 -4.71 -8.06
C LYS A 7 -22.83 -3.89 -7.12
N HIS A 8 -22.04 -2.96 -7.66
CA HIS A 8 -21.05 -2.20 -6.88
C HIS A 8 -21.10 -0.69 -7.09
N ILE A 9 -22.29 -0.16 -7.48
CA ILE A 9 -22.46 1.28 -7.63
C ILE A 9 -22.81 1.89 -6.27
N THR A 10 -21.98 2.81 -5.81
CA THR A 10 -22.23 3.67 -4.65
C THR A 10 -22.47 5.10 -5.13
N PHE A 11 -23.31 5.84 -4.42
CA PHE A 11 -23.59 7.24 -4.75
C PHE A 11 -22.86 8.15 -3.77
N ALA A 12 -22.07 9.11 -4.28
CA ALA A 12 -21.34 10.06 -3.44
C ALA A 12 -22.30 11.04 -2.74
N HIS A 13 -23.38 11.41 -3.40
CA HIS A 13 -24.34 12.39 -2.91
C HIS A 13 -25.80 11.89 -3.02
N PRO A 14 -26.22 10.92 -2.19
CA PRO A 14 -27.58 10.36 -2.26
C PRO A 14 -28.68 11.37 -1.95
N GLN A 15 -28.35 12.48 -1.32
CA GLN A 15 -29.29 13.57 -1.03
C GLN A 15 -29.94 14.16 -2.27
N TYR A 16 -29.31 14.10 -3.46
CA TYR A 16 -29.92 14.59 -4.69
C TYR A 16 -31.11 13.74 -5.18
N PHE A 17 -31.32 12.54 -4.65
CA PHE A 17 -32.52 11.77 -4.96
C PHE A 17 -33.81 12.43 -4.47
N TRP A 18 -33.77 13.35 -3.50
CA TRP A 18 -34.91 14.15 -3.13
C TRP A 18 -35.45 14.98 -4.32
N LEU A 19 -34.62 15.34 -5.29
CA LEU A 19 -35.04 16.02 -6.50
C LEU A 19 -35.95 15.15 -7.39
N LEU A 20 -35.97 13.83 -7.23
CA LEU A 20 -36.90 12.95 -7.93
C LEU A 20 -38.35 13.25 -7.56
N LEU A 21 -38.64 13.85 -6.40
CA LEU A 21 -39.95 14.30 -6.00
C LEU A 21 -40.46 15.45 -6.87
N LEU A 22 -39.60 16.17 -7.59
CA LEU A 22 -40.00 17.18 -8.57
C LEU A 22 -40.60 16.57 -9.85
N ILE A 23 -40.25 15.32 -10.18
CA ILE A 23 -40.72 14.64 -11.40
C ILE A 23 -42.27 14.51 -11.43
N PRO A 24 -42.92 13.96 -10.39
CA PRO A 24 -44.41 13.91 -10.39
C PRO A 24 -45.04 15.30 -10.38
N LEU A 25 -44.39 16.29 -9.75
CA LEU A 25 -44.86 17.69 -9.77
C LEU A 25 -44.79 18.29 -11.17
N LEU A 26 -43.69 18.06 -11.89
CA LEU A 26 -43.51 18.49 -13.29
C LEU A 26 -44.49 17.76 -14.21
N PHE A 27 -44.72 16.46 -13.99
CA PHE A 27 -45.71 15.68 -14.74
C PHE A 27 -47.10 16.23 -14.54
N TYR A 28 -47.51 16.49 -13.29
CA TYR A 28 -48.82 17.09 -12.95
C TYR A 28 -48.95 18.47 -13.60
N TRP A 29 -48.01 19.35 -13.46
CA TRP A 29 -48.00 20.69 -14.03
C TRP A 29 -48.12 20.67 -15.57
N GLN A 30 -47.36 19.79 -16.23
CA GLN A 30 -47.33 19.66 -17.67
C GLN A 30 -48.64 19.07 -18.24
N PHE A 31 -49.27 18.09 -17.56
CA PHE A 31 -50.49 17.44 -18.03
C PHE A 31 -51.75 18.27 -17.73
N PHE A 32 -51.83 18.88 -16.56
CA PHE A 32 -53.01 19.60 -16.14
C PHE A 32 -53.03 21.09 -16.53
N HIS A 33 -51.84 21.73 -16.57
CA HIS A 33 -51.77 23.16 -16.86
C HIS A 33 -51.65 23.44 -18.36
N SER A 34 -51.03 22.55 -19.15
CA SER A 34 -50.92 22.67 -20.60
C SER A 34 -52.28 22.60 -21.32
N ASN A 35 -53.26 21.85 -20.78
CA ASN A 35 -54.58 21.73 -21.37
C ASN A 35 -55.45 22.99 -21.21
N LYS A 36 -55.12 23.92 -20.32
CA LYS A 36 -55.90 25.14 -20.10
C LYS A 36 -55.53 26.30 -21.04
N LYS A 37 -54.46 26.21 -21.81
CA LYS A 37 -53.99 27.25 -22.74
C LYS A 37 -54.24 26.91 -24.22
N GLN A 38 -55.21 26.06 -24.53
CA GLN A 38 -55.58 25.83 -25.92
C GLN A 38 -56.43 27.02 -26.38
N ASN A 39 -55.87 27.84 -27.26
CA ASN A 39 -56.63 28.86 -27.96
C ASN A 39 -57.69 28.16 -28.84
N THR A 40 -58.93 28.29 -28.49
CA THR A 40 -60.05 27.73 -29.28
C THR A 40 -60.31 28.65 -30.48
N LEU A 41 -60.01 28.18 -31.68
CA LEU A 41 -60.43 28.80 -32.92
C LEU A 41 -61.86 28.30 -33.20
N LEU A 42 -62.78 29.20 -33.17
CA LEU A 42 -64.15 28.94 -33.61
C LEU A 42 -64.21 28.85 -35.15
N LEU A 43 -64.13 27.61 -35.65
CA LEU A 43 -64.25 27.35 -37.10
C LEU A 43 -65.71 27.00 -37.42
N THR A 44 -66.27 27.73 -38.36
CA THR A 44 -67.69 27.58 -38.81
C THR A 44 -67.98 26.33 -39.66
N THR A 45 -66.89 25.55 -40.03
CA THR A 45 -67.10 24.37 -40.90
C THR A 45 -66.48 23.13 -40.28
N GLN A 46 -67.24 22.26 -39.67
CA GLN A 46 -66.81 21.00 -39.06
C GLN A 46 -66.31 19.94 -40.07
N LYS A 47 -66.75 19.98 -41.33
CA LYS A 47 -66.39 18.95 -42.31
C LYS A 47 -64.91 18.92 -42.73
N ALA A 48 -64.18 20.02 -42.63
CA ALA A 48 -62.77 20.08 -42.97
C ALA A 48 -61.86 19.42 -41.89
N LEU A 49 -62.32 19.34 -40.66
CA LEU A 49 -61.54 18.75 -39.52
C LEU A 49 -61.67 17.21 -39.45
N GLN A 50 -62.72 16.60 -40.06
CA GLN A 50 -62.81 15.13 -40.08
C GLN A 50 -61.83 14.43 -40.96
N TYR A 51 -61.14 15.12 -41.89
CA TYR A 51 -60.03 14.61 -42.72
C TYR A 51 -58.65 14.78 -42.12
N SER A 52 -58.54 15.40 -40.97
CA SER A 52 -57.27 15.48 -40.26
C SER A 52 -56.96 14.12 -39.57
N GLY A 53 -56.53 13.16 -40.36
CA GLY A 53 -56.11 11.84 -39.87
C GLY A 53 -55.03 11.96 -38.81
N ASN A 54 -54.88 10.90 -38.03
CA ASN A 54 -53.89 10.70 -36.97
C ASN A 54 -52.46 10.95 -37.51
N SER A 55 -52.07 12.21 -37.66
CA SER A 55 -50.76 12.57 -38.20
C SER A 55 -49.67 12.14 -37.22
N PHE A 56 -48.63 11.48 -37.72
CA PHE A 56 -47.46 11.10 -36.95
C PHE A 56 -46.88 12.25 -36.10
N LYS A 57 -47.02 13.50 -36.58
CA LYS A 57 -46.64 14.71 -35.84
C LYS A 57 -47.40 14.91 -34.54
N ILE A 58 -48.71 14.56 -34.50
CA ILE A 58 -49.54 14.69 -33.28
C ILE A 58 -49.07 13.69 -32.22
N LYS A 59 -48.76 12.44 -32.60
CA LYS A 59 -48.25 11.43 -31.70
C LYS A 59 -46.85 11.82 -31.19
N LEU A 60 -45.98 12.34 -32.07
CA LEU A 60 -44.63 12.77 -31.73
C LEU A 60 -44.67 13.97 -30.76
N ARG A 61 -45.62 14.90 -30.93
CA ARG A 61 -45.79 16.03 -30.00
C ARG A 61 -46.20 15.58 -28.59
N ALA A 62 -47.02 14.53 -28.47
CA ALA A 62 -47.38 13.96 -27.18
C ALA A 62 -46.21 13.27 -26.48
N PHE A 63 -45.15 12.90 -27.23
CA PHE A 63 -43.96 12.25 -26.69
C PHE A 63 -42.91 13.24 -26.13
N LEU A 64 -42.93 14.51 -26.52
CA LEU A 64 -41.95 15.53 -26.05
C LEU A 64 -41.91 15.68 -24.52
N PRO A 65 -43.04 15.73 -23.78
CA PRO A 65 -43.03 15.80 -22.32
C PRO A 65 -42.31 14.63 -21.68
N VAL A 66 -42.47 13.43 -22.26
CA VAL A 66 -41.78 12.21 -21.75
C VAL A 66 -40.28 12.30 -21.92
N LEU A 67 -39.80 12.79 -23.07
CA LEU A 67 -38.36 13.02 -23.28
C LEU A 67 -37.80 14.01 -22.26
N ARG A 68 -38.50 15.09 -21.95
CA ARG A 68 -38.09 16.07 -20.97
C ARG A 68 -38.00 15.47 -19.57
N ILE A 69 -38.97 14.74 -19.13
CA ILE A 69 -39.00 14.08 -17.83
C ILE A 69 -37.85 13.08 -17.72
N LEU A 70 -37.61 12.30 -18.79
CA LEU A 70 -36.52 11.33 -18.83
C LEU A 70 -35.14 12.01 -18.79
N SER A 71 -34.98 13.15 -19.47
CA SER A 71 -33.76 13.96 -19.39
C SER A 71 -33.48 14.44 -17.95
N VAL A 72 -34.52 15.02 -17.29
CA VAL A 72 -34.40 15.47 -15.88
C VAL A 72 -34.04 14.30 -14.96
N PHE A 73 -34.63 13.13 -15.16
CA PHE A 73 -34.33 11.92 -14.41
C PHE A 73 -32.82 11.53 -14.51
N PHE A 74 -32.28 11.48 -15.72
CA PHE A 74 -30.87 11.16 -15.92
C PHE A 74 -29.93 12.24 -15.38
N ILE A 75 -30.31 13.52 -15.44
CA ILE A 75 -29.54 14.62 -14.84
C ILE A 75 -29.51 14.49 -13.32
N ILE A 76 -30.64 14.12 -12.67
CA ILE A 76 -30.67 13.91 -11.22
C ILE A 76 -29.77 12.73 -10.81
N ILE A 77 -29.76 11.64 -11.58
CA ILE A 77 -28.84 10.52 -11.34
C ILE A 77 -27.37 10.98 -11.48
N ALA A 78 -27.07 11.79 -12.49
CA ALA A 78 -25.73 12.32 -12.68
C ALA A 78 -25.28 13.20 -11.49
N LEU A 79 -26.19 14.04 -10.94
CA LEU A 79 -25.92 14.85 -9.75
C LEU A 79 -25.69 14.01 -8.49
N ALA A 80 -26.34 12.84 -8.37
CA ALA A 80 -26.08 11.91 -7.27
C ALA A 80 -24.68 11.27 -7.33
N ARG A 81 -23.90 11.52 -8.41
CA ARG A 81 -22.52 11.04 -8.65
C ARG A 81 -22.37 9.54 -8.41
N PRO A 82 -22.91 8.69 -9.28
CA PRO A 82 -22.68 7.25 -9.22
C PRO A 82 -21.19 6.96 -9.40
N GLN A 83 -20.63 6.21 -8.46
CA GLN A 83 -19.23 5.80 -8.42
C GLN A 83 -19.16 4.29 -8.43
N ASN A 84 -18.22 3.73 -9.18
CA ASN A 84 -17.93 2.31 -9.12
C ASN A 84 -16.97 2.04 -7.98
N SER A 85 -17.44 1.32 -6.97
CA SER A 85 -16.65 0.86 -5.82
C SER A 85 -15.82 -0.40 -6.13
N LYS A 86 -15.68 -0.80 -7.38
CA LYS A 86 -14.59 -1.71 -7.75
C LYS A 86 -13.30 -0.96 -7.49
N VAL A 87 -12.90 -1.03 -6.23
CA VAL A 87 -11.55 -0.77 -5.79
C VAL A 87 -10.68 -1.73 -6.60
N ASN A 88 -10.15 -1.27 -7.73
CA ASN A 88 -8.84 -1.74 -8.06
C ASN A 88 -7.99 -1.17 -6.93
N GLU A 89 -7.89 -1.93 -5.84
CA GLU A 89 -6.77 -1.82 -4.95
C GLU A 89 -5.54 -2.09 -5.83
N THR A 90 -5.12 -1.09 -6.57
CA THR A 90 -3.70 -0.95 -6.76
C THR A 90 -3.24 -0.61 -5.34
N ILE A 91 -3.07 -1.67 -4.53
CA ILE A 91 -2.19 -1.64 -3.41
C ILE A 91 -0.89 -1.20 -4.08
N ASN A 92 -0.63 0.11 -4.09
CA ASN A 92 0.73 0.58 -4.21
C ASN A 92 1.36 0.08 -2.90
N ASN A 93 1.65 -1.21 -2.86
CA ASN A 93 2.66 -1.76 -2.01
C ASN A 93 3.96 -1.13 -2.53
N GLU A 94 4.19 0.14 -2.15
CA GLU A 94 5.54 0.65 -2.13
C GLU A 94 6.22 -0.23 -1.09
N GLY A 95 6.88 -1.29 -1.57
CA GLY A 95 7.58 -2.24 -0.73
C GLY A 95 8.56 -1.49 0.16
N LEU A 96 8.82 -2.01 1.33
CA LEU A 96 9.85 -1.50 2.22
C LEU A 96 11.22 -1.82 1.61
N ASP A 97 12.18 -0.93 1.84
CA ASP A 97 13.58 -1.24 1.62
C ASP A 97 14.21 -1.62 2.95
N ILE A 98 14.65 -2.85 3.07
CA ILE A 98 15.17 -3.44 4.30
C ILE A 98 16.60 -3.92 4.07
N VAL A 99 17.50 -3.60 4.96
CA VAL A 99 18.84 -4.23 4.99
C VAL A 99 18.99 -5.03 6.27
N LEU A 100 19.28 -6.31 6.11
CA LEU A 100 19.71 -7.18 7.21
C LEU A 100 21.23 -7.02 7.38
N SER A 101 21.67 -6.56 8.53
CA SER A 101 23.10 -6.44 8.89
C SER A 101 23.39 -7.47 9.97
N LEU A 102 24.08 -8.55 9.57
CA LEU A 102 24.31 -9.71 10.41
C LEU A 102 25.77 -9.79 10.85
N ASP A 103 25.97 -9.94 12.14
CA ASP A 103 27.27 -10.25 12.73
C ASP A 103 27.65 -11.70 12.42
N ILE A 104 28.89 -11.88 11.94
CA ILE A 104 29.46 -13.20 11.64
C ILE A 104 30.80 -13.44 12.37
N SER A 105 31.08 -12.62 13.41
CA SER A 105 32.26 -12.74 14.26
C SER A 105 32.36 -14.12 14.94
N GLY A 106 33.52 -14.45 15.43
CA GLY A 106 33.77 -15.72 16.09
C GLY A 106 32.80 -16.00 17.24
N SER A 107 32.39 -14.98 18.02
CA SER A 107 31.45 -15.13 19.15
C SER A 107 30.06 -15.71 18.71
N MET A 108 29.67 -15.49 17.48
CA MET A 108 28.43 -16.04 16.91
C MET A 108 28.45 -17.57 16.68
N LEU A 109 29.60 -18.23 16.90
CA LEU A 109 29.71 -19.70 16.95
C LEU A 109 29.27 -20.29 18.29
N ALA A 110 28.97 -19.47 19.29
CA ALA A 110 28.45 -19.94 20.58
C ALA A 110 27.18 -20.79 20.44
N GLN A 111 27.07 -21.82 21.26
CA GLN A 111 26.01 -22.85 21.17
C GLN A 111 24.94 -22.69 22.23
N ASP A 112 24.70 -21.49 22.72
CA ASP A 112 23.50 -21.14 23.50
C ASP A 112 22.23 -21.08 22.65
N PHE A 113 22.41 -20.95 21.32
CA PHE A 113 21.38 -21.19 20.30
C PHE A 113 21.66 -22.50 19.55
N LYS A 114 20.64 -23.19 19.10
CA LYS A 114 20.79 -24.46 18.38
C LYS A 114 20.73 -24.26 16.86
N PRO A 115 21.71 -24.73 16.08
CA PRO A 115 22.96 -25.36 16.53
C PRO A 115 23.99 -24.35 17.07
N ASN A 116 24.01 -23.11 16.62
CA ASN A 116 24.78 -21.97 17.10
C ASN A 116 24.04 -20.66 16.73
N ARG A 117 24.54 -19.49 17.15
CA ARG A 117 23.88 -18.18 16.92
C ARG A 117 23.80 -17.83 15.44
N ILE A 118 24.87 -18.11 14.62
CA ILE A 118 24.84 -17.83 13.16
C ILE A 118 23.74 -18.63 12.48
N GLU A 119 23.67 -19.93 12.72
CA GLU A 119 22.66 -20.77 12.07
C GLU A 119 21.21 -20.42 12.52
N ALA A 120 21.05 -20.06 13.79
CA ALA A 120 19.78 -19.54 14.28
C ALA A 120 19.41 -18.21 13.56
N ALA A 121 20.36 -17.27 13.42
CA ALA A 121 20.19 -16.02 12.71
C ALA A 121 19.81 -16.25 11.23
N LYS A 122 20.53 -17.14 10.53
CA LYS A 122 20.25 -17.51 9.12
C LYS A 122 18.84 -18.06 8.95
N LYS A 123 18.41 -18.96 9.83
CA LYS A 123 17.07 -19.56 9.80
C LYS A 123 15.99 -18.52 9.95
N VAL A 124 16.11 -17.62 10.91
CA VAL A 124 15.10 -16.59 11.18
C VAL A 124 15.11 -15.52 10.08
N ALA A 125 16.30 -15.12 9.58
CA ALA A 125 16.42 -14.22 8.44
C ALA A 125 15.77 -14.82 7.18
N SER A 126 15.96 -16.10 6.91
CA SER A 126 15.32 -16.80 5.78
C SER A 126 13.80 -16.80 5.89
N ASN A 127 13.26 -17.09 7.07
CA ASN A 127 11.81 -17.03 7.32
C ASN A 127 11.25 -15.61 7.14
N PHE A 128 11.99 -14.61 7.60
CA PHE A 128 11.62 -13.20 7.44
C PHE A 128 11.55 -12.79 5.96
N ILE A 129 12.54 -13.21 5.16
CA ILE A 129 12.59 -12.97 3.71
C ILE A 129 11.39 -13.60 3.02
N LEU A 130 11.08 -14.87 3.28
CA LEU A 130 9.96 -15.61 2.68
C LEU A 130 8.60 -14.97 2.95
N ASN A 131 8.43 -14.32 4.09
CA ASN A 131 7.18 -13.65 4.45
C ASN A 131 7.01 -12.25 3.84
N ARG A 132 7.97 -11.79 3.01
CA ARG A 132 8.00 -10.43 2.44
C ARG A 132 8.26 -10.41 0.93
N PRO A 133 7.29 -10.93 0.12
CA PRO A 133 7.48 -11.06 -1.33
C PRO A 133 7.52 -9.73 -2.09
N THR A 134 7.06 -8.65 -1.51
CA THR A 134 6.95 -7.34 -2.15
C THR A 134 8.04 -6.36 -1.74
N ASP A 135 8.77 -6.66 -0.65
CA ASP A 135 9.81 -5.78 -0.12
C ASP A 135 11.14 -6.03 -0.84
N ARG A 136 11.95 -4.98 -0.95
CA ARG A 136 13.35 -5.15 -1.38
C ARG A 136 14.22 -5.36 -0.15
N ILE A 137 14.94 -6.47 -0.15
CA ILE A 137 15.79 -6.83 0.98
C ILE A 137 17.23 -6.93 0.51
N GLY A 138 18.14 -6.31 1.25
CA GLY A 138 19.59 -6.44 1.09
C GLY A 138 20.21 -7.15 2.28
N LEU A 139 21.41 -7.69 2.10
CA LEU A 139 22.15 -8.43 3.11
C LEU A 139 23.56 -7.88 3.24
N VAL A 140 23.90 -7.41 4.42
CA VAL A 140 25.23 -6.99 4.85
C VAL A 140 25.69 -7.95 5.92
N ILE A 141 26.94 -8.38 5.85
CA ILE A 141 27.59 -9.16 6.90
C ILE A 141 28.74 -8.33 7.46
N PHE A 142 29.04 -8.48 8.74
CA PHE A 142 30.18 -7.81 9.37
C PHE A 142 30.81 -8.67 10.43
N SER A 143 32.09 -8.42 10.67
CA SER A 143 32.94 -8.96 11.72
C SER A 143 33.97 -7.87 12.08
N GLY A 144 35.30 -8.04 11.91
CA GLY A 144 36.28 -6.96 12.02
C GLY A 144 36.12 -5.88 10.92
N GLU A 145 35.51 -6.24 9.81
CA GLU A 145 35.16 -5.39 8.68
C GLU A 145 33.69 -5.67 8.23
N SER A 146 33.20 -4.98 7.19
CA SER A 146 31.85 -5.21 6.68
C SER A 146 31.83 -5.42 5.17
N PHE A 147 30.91 -6.26 4.72
CA PHE A 147 30.75 -6.60 3.30
C PHE A 147 29.27 -6.67 2.91
N THR A 148 28.94 -6.19 1.71
CA THR A 148 27.59 -6.35 1.13
C THR A 148 27.48 -7.71 0.46
N GLN A 149 26.87 -8.67 1.15
CA GLN A 149 26.66 -10.03 0.64
C GLN A 149 25.61 -10.07 -0.47
N CYS A 150 24.57 -9.25 -0.36
CA CYS A 150 23.56 -9.09 -1.40
C CYS A 150 23.04 -7.64 -1.42
N PRO A 151 23.05 -6.94 -2.57
CA PRO A 151 22.41 -5.64 -2.69
C PRO A 151 20.89 -5.76 -2.56
N LEU A 152 20.19 -4.61 -2.45
CA LEU A 152 18.72 -4.60 -2.39
C LEU A 152 18.11 -5.27 -3.61
N THR A 153 17.36 -6.34 -3.36
CA THR A 153 16.67 -7.13 -4.40
C THR A 153 15.27 -7.57 -3.96
N THR A 154 14.40 -7.81 -4.92
CA THR A 154 13.10 -8.51 -4.73
C THR A 154 13.22 -10.00 -5.02
N ASP A 155 14.34 -10.46 -5.55
CA ASP A 155 14.59 -11.88 -5.82
C ASP A 155 14.93 -12.63 -4.53
N GLN A 156 13.91 -13.26 -3.95
CA GLN A 156 14.04 -14.01 -2.71
C GLN A 156 14.97 -15.23 -2.87
N ASN A 157 15.01 -15.87 -4.05
CA ASN A 157 15.82 -17.07 -4.25
C ASN A 157 17.30 -16.74 -4.17
N VAL A 158 17.71 -15.66 -4.85
CA VAL A 158 19.10 -15.17 -4.78
C VAL A 158 19.44 -14.79 -3.34
N LEU A 159 18.56 -14.07 -2.65
CA LEU A 159 18.81 -13.63 -1.27
C LEU A 159 18.93 -14.81 -0.30
N LEU A 160 18.06 -15.82 -0.41
CA LEU A 160 18.10 -17.03 0.41
C LEU A 160 19.37 -17.84 0.18
N GLU A 161 19.86 -17.91 -1.06
CA GLU A 161 21.14 -18.54 -1.39
C GLU A 161 22.30 -17.80 -0.72
N GLN A 162 22.30 -16.47 -0.77
CA GLN A 162 23.32 -15.67 -0.10
C GLN A 162 23.28 -15.82 1.43
N VAL A 163 22.11 -15.89 2.05
CA VAL A 163 21.96 -16.18 3.48
C VAL A 163 22.54 -17.56 3.83
N LYS A 164 22.26 -18.58 2.98
CA LYS A 164 22.77 -19.94 3.20
C LYS A 164 24.31 -19.99 3.18
N ASN A 165 24.93 -19.17 2.34
CA ASN A 165 26.40 -19.13 2.17
C ASN A 165 27.14 -18.40 3.30
N ILE A 166 26.42 -17.73 4.23
CA ILE A 166 27.03 -17.07 5.38
C ILE A 166 27.70 -18.11 6.30
N ARG A 167 28.91 -17.81 6.71
CA ARG A 167 29.67 -18.58 7.71
C ARG A 167 30.66 -17.68 8.43
N SER A 168 31.07 -18.02 9.65
CA SER A 168 32.17 -17.37 10.35
C SER A 168 33.48 -17.58 9.59
N GLY A 169 34.38 -16.62 9.69
CA GLY A 169 35.69 -16.67 9.03
C GLY A 169 35.70 -16.24 7.56
N LEU A 170 34.59 -15.66 7.03
CA LEU A 170 34.55 -14.99 5.72
C LEU A 170 35.25 -13.63 5.75
N LEU A 171 35.24 -12.96 6.89
CA LEU A 171 35.86 -11.66 7.14
C LEU A 171 36.88 -11.78 8.27
N GLU A 172 37.75 -10.78 8.43
CA GLU A 172 38.67 -10.69 9.58
C GLU A 172 37.89 -10.74 10.89
N ASP A 173 38.47 -11.41 11.89
CA ASP A 173 37.81 -11.57 13.19
C ASP A 173 37.74 -10.23 13.94
N GLY A 174 36.71 -10.05 14.73
CA GLY A 174 36.41 -8.84 15.47
C GLY A 174 34.90 -8.49 15.35
N THR A 175 34.51 -7.38 15.97
CA THR A 175 33.10 -6.92 15.91
C THR A 175 33.04 -5.43 15.61
N ALA A 176 32.82 -5.08 14.33
CA ALA A 176 32.80 -3.73 13.82
C ALA A 176 31.34 -3.26 13.58
N ILE A 177 30.59 -3.04 14.66
CA ILE A 177 29.14 -2.64 14.61
C ILE A 177 28.96 -1.37 13.78
N GLY A 178 29.85 -0.38 13.97
CA GLY A 178 29.82 0.88 13.24
C GLY A 178 29.97 0.71 11.72
N MET A 179 30.85 -0.18 11.29
CA MET A 179 31.08 -0.52 9.89
C MET A 179 29.85 -1.25 9.31
N GLY A 180 29.30 -2.25 10.04
CA GLY A 180 28.11 -2.99 9.65
C GLY A 180 26.89 -2.06 9.46
N LEU A 181 26.70 -1.10 10.38
CA LEU A 181 25.66 -0.10 10.30
C LEU A 181 25.89 0.88 9.13
N ALA A 182 27.09 1.43 8.99
CA ALA A 182 27.44 2.38 7.93
C ALA A 182 27.27 1.77 6.52
N THR A 183 27.72 0.52 6.33
CA THR A 183 27.54 -0.20 5.06
C THR A 183 26.06 -0.45 4.76
N ALA A 184 25.27 -0.80 5.77
CA ALA A 184 23.83 -0.96 5.61
C ALA A 184 23.13 0.37 5.24
N VAL A 185 23.54 1.49 5.84
CA VAL A 185 23.06 2.83 5.51
C VAL A 185 23.39 3.18 4.06
N GLU A 186 24.62 2.90 3.61
CA GLU A 186 25.04 3.17 2.23
C GLU A 186 24.19 2.41 1.20
N ARG A 187 23.76 1.18 1.50
CA ARG A 187 22.85 0.42 0.62
C ARG A 187 21.47 1.05 0.50
N LEU A 188 21.02 1.77 1.54
CA LEU A 188 19.71 2.45 1.58
C LEU A 188 19.77 3.94 1.18
N ARG A 189 20.95 4.51 1.06
CA ARG A 189 21.16 5.95 0.81
C ARG A 189 20.38 6.44 -0.41
N ASN A 190 20.50 5.73 -1.53
CA ASN A 190 19.88 6.09 -2.80
C ASN A 190 18.49 5.48 -3.00
N SER A 191 17.93 4.86 -1.97
CA SER A 191 16.59 4.28 -2.00
C SER A 191 15.54 5.37 -2.11
N LYS A 192 14.55 5.14 -3.00
CA LYS A 192 13.35 5.99 -3.18
C LYS A 192 12.17 5.51 -2.34
N ALA A 193 12.31 4.42 -1.58
CA ALA A 193 11.25 3.91 -0.72
C ALA A 193 10.90 4.93 0.37
N LYS A 194 9.62 5.05 0.70
CA LYS A 194 9.15 5.93 1.79
C LYS A 194 9.66 5.47 3.15
N THR A 195 9.80 4.16 3.33
CA THR A 195 10.28 3.58 4.58
C THR A 195 11.53 2.75 4.31
N LYS A 196 12.59 3.10 5.01
CA LYS A 196 13.93 2.47 4.96
C LYS A 196 14.26 1.90 6.32
N ILE A 197 14.65 0.63 6.37
CA ILE A 197 14.83 -0.10 7.62
C ILE A 197 16.15 -0.86 7.59
N ILE A 198 16.87 -0.82 8.71
CA ILE A 198 18.00 -1.70 8.98
C ILE A 198 17.62 -2.59 10.17
N ILE A 199 17.89 -3.88 10.06
CA ILE A 199 17.86 -4.84 11.16
C ILE A 199 19.29 -5.24 11.44
N LEU A 200 19.85 -4.68 12.50
CA LEU A 200 21.21 -4.92 12.96
C LEU A 200 21.22 -6.00 14.03
N MET A 201 21.91 -7.10 13.79
CA MET A 201 21.99 -8.22 14.72
C MET A 201 23.46 -8.45 15.11
N THR A 202 23.73 -8.48 16.40
CA THR A 202 25.07 -8.75 16.96
C THR A 202 24.93 -9.39 18.34
N ASP A 203 25.99 -10.09 18.75
CA ASP A 203 26.13 -10.70 20.10
C ASP A 203 27.28 -10.09 20.90
N GLY A 204 27.95 -9.08 20.34
CA GLY A 204 29.20 -8.54 20.88
C GLY A 204 29.16 -7.06 21.25
N VAL A 205 30.35 -6.60 21.63
CA VAL A 205 30.72 -5.22 21.90
C VAL A 205 31.56 -4.72 20.72
N ASN A 206 31.39 -3.48 20.31
CA ASN A 206 32.21 -2.92 19.23
C ASN A 206 33.67 -2.86 19.67
N ASN A 207 34.54 -3.63 19.02
CA ASN A 207 35.98 -3.70 19.34
C ASN A 207 36.89 -3.51 18.12
N SER A 208 36.29 -3.33 16.93
CA SER A 208 37.01 -3.23 15.66
C SER A 208 36.33 -2.24 14.73
N GLY A 209 36.97 -1.96 13.58
CA GLY A 209 36.40 -1.14 12.51
C GLY A 209 36.84 0.31 12.57
N LEU A 210 36.83 0.97 11.39
CA LEU A 210 37.29 2.37 11.22
C LEU A 210 36.19 3.39 11.54
N ILE A 211 34.92 2.97 11.51
CA ILE A 211 33.76 3.85 11.75
C ILE A 211 33.18 3.56 13.13
N ASP A 212 33.17 4.58 13.97
CA ASP A 212 32.55 4.50 15.28
C ASP A 212 31.02 4.32 15.16
N PRO A 213 30.38 3.47 15.97
CA PRO A 213 28.94 3.23 15.95
C PRO A 213 28.08 4.49 16.11
N ILE A 214 28.55 5.48 16.89
CA ILE A 214 27.81 6.75 17.06
C ILE A 214 27.87 7.58 15.77
N THR A 215 28.99 7.57 15.07
CA THR A 215 29.12 8.22 13.75
C THR A 215 28.16 7.56 12.74
N ALA A 216 28.10 6.23 12.71
CA ALA A 216 27.18 5.50 11.85
C ALA A 216 25.71 5.77 12.21
N LEU A 217 25.39 5.92 13.49
CA LEU A 217 24.06 6.34 13.98
C LEU A 217 23.67 7.73 13.43
N GLU A 218 24.55 8.72 13.52
CA GLU A 218 24.26 10.06 13.01
C GLU A 218 24.02 10.06 11.49
N ILE A 219 24.76 9.24 10.74
CA ILE A 219 24.53 9.04 9.31
C ILE A 219 23.15 8.41 9.08
N ALA A 220 22.76 7.39 9.83
CA ALA A 220 21.45 6.75 9.71
C ALA A 220 20.29 7.74 9.97
N LYS A 221 20.46 8.61 10.98
CA LYS A 221 19.50 9.69 11.28
C LYS A 221 19.38 10.69 10.14
N ALA A 222 20.51 11.14 9.57
CA ALA A 222 20.54 12.10 8.45
C ALA A 222 19.77 11.57 7.23
N TYR A 223 19.85 10.27 6.95
CA TYR A 223 19.11 9.61 5.86
C TYR A 223 17.70 9.12 6.26
N LYS A 224 17.25 9.42 7.50
CA LYS A 224 15.94 9.02 8.03
C LYS A 224 15.71 7.50 7.93
N ILE A 225 16.75 6.72 8.19
CA ILE A 225 16.71 5.27 8.19
C ILE A 225 16.40 4.79 9.60
N ARG A 226 15.39 3.94 9.75
CA ARG A 226 15.03 3.34 11.03
C ARG A 226 15.89 2.12 11.28
N VAL A 227 16.46 2.01 12.47
CA VAL A 227 17.32 0.90 12.84
C VAL A 227 16.68 0.10 13.98
N TYR A 228 16.39 -1.17 13.72
CA TYR A 228 16.08 -2.15 14.74
C TYR A 228 17.37 -2.87 15.13
N THR A 229 17.62 -2.97 16.42
CA THR A 229 18.81 -3.65 16.92
C THR A 229 18.41 -4.90 17.70
N ILE A 230 19.10 -6.02 17.43
CA ILE A 230 18.83 -7.32 18.06
C ILE A 230 20.13 -7.80 18.71
N GLY A 231 20.13 -7.84 20.04
CA GLY A 231 21.20 -8.47 20.82
C GLY A 231 20.94 -9.97 20.94
N VAL A 232 21.86 -10.81 20.48
CA VAL A 232 21.71 -12.27 20.47
C VAL A 232 22.63 -12.88 21.52
N GLY A 233 22.07 -13.69 22.42
CA GLY A 233 22.87 -14.43 23.43
C GLY A 233 22.16 -14.52 24.76
N THR A 234 22.49 -15.57 25.51
CA THR A 234 22.00 -15.79 26.89
C THR A 234 22.59 -14.75 27.83
N LYS A 235 22.05 -14.66 29.04
CA LYS A 235 22.64 -13.87 30.13
C LYS A 235 23.69 -14.74 30.87
N GLY A 236 24.86 -14.18 31.08
CA GLY A 236 25.93 -14.85 31.83
C GLY A 236 26.99 -15.46 30.92
N SER A 237 27.03 -16.76 30.75
CA SER A 237 28.03 -17.45 29.91
C SER A 237 27.37 -18.39 28.90
N ALA A 238 28.04 -18.63 27.80
CA ALA A 238 27.60 -19.53 26.72
C ALA A 238 28.69 -20.54 26.38
N PRO A 239 28.33 -21.78 25.99
CA PRO A 239 29.28 -22.77 25.53
C PRO A 239 29.84 -22.36 24.16
N TYR A 240 31.16 -22.27 24.05
CA TYR A 240 31.87 -21.87 22.84
C TYR A 240 32.86 -22.98 22.41
N PRO A 241 32.87 -23.39 21.13
CA PRO A 241 33.80 -24.40 20.64
C PRO A 241 35.20 -23.80 20.48
N VAL A 242 36.16 -24.32 21.23
CA VAL A 242 37.58 -23.96 21.16
C VAL A 242 38.36 -25.14 20.60
N GLN A 243 39.16 -24.92 19.57
CA GLN A 243 40.07 -25.92 19.04
C GLN A 243 41.42 -25.84 19.78
N ASP A 244 41.91 -26.97 20.22
CA ASP A 244 43.25 -27.08 20.73
C ASP A 244 44.30 -27.13 19.60
N GLN A 245 45.60 -27.08 19.93
CA GLN A 245 46.70 -27.14 18.97
C GLN A 245 46.74 -28.46 18.17
N PHE A 246 46.00 -29.49 18.60
CA PHE A 246 45.90 -30.80 17.97
C PHE A 246 44.63 -30.95 17.11
N GLY A 247 43.82 -29.88 16.99
CA GLY A 247 42.58 -29.91 16.22
C GLY A 247 41.38 -30.50 16.94
N ASN A 248 41.47 -30.88 18.20
CA ASN A 248 40.37 -31.38 19.00
C ASN A 248 39.50 -30.18 19.43
N THR A 249 38.17 -30.31 19.26
CA THR A 249 37.21 -29.27 19.67
C THR A 249 36.73 -29.55 21.09
N SER A 250 36.96 -28.61 22.01
CA SER A 250 36.43 -28.63 23.37
C SER A 250 35.44 -27.48 23.59
N MET A 251 34.46 -27.70 24.44
CA MET A 251 33.48 -26.67 24.81
C MET A 251 33.94 -25.92 26.05
N GLN A 252 34.12 -24.62 25.92
CA GLN A 252 34.48 -23.74 27.04
C GLN A 252 33.33 -22.76 27.31
N GLN A 253 33.09 -22.47 28.59
CA GLN A 253 32.11 -21.44 28.97
C GLN A 253 32.74 -20.06 28.85
N MET A 254 32.26 -19.25 27.93
CA MET A 254 32.73 -17.89 27.73
C MET A 254 31.69 -16.88 28.18
N PRO A 255 32.07 -15.76 28.84
CA PRO A 255 31.15 -14.71 29.23
C PRO A 255 30.50 -14.06 27.99
N VAL A 256 29.18 -13.85 28.04
CA VAL A 256 28.43 -13.13 27.00
C VAL A 256 28.40 -11.66 27.35
N GLN A 257 29.06 -10.85 26.54
CA GLN A 257 29.09 -9.40 26.70
C GLN A 257 28.43 -8.75 25.49
N ILE A 258 27.30 -8.07 25.72
CA ILE A 258 26.58 -7.31 24.68
C ILE A 258 26.48 -5.86 25.17
N ASP A 259 26.80 -4.92 24.29
CA ASP A 259 26.62 -3.50 24.56
C ASP A 259 25.17 -3.11 24.33
N GLU A 260 24.31 -3.46 25.30
CA GLU A 260 22.87 -3.15 25.22
C GLU A 260 22.61 -1.66 25.21
N GLU A 261 23.43 -0.87 25.89
CA GLU A 261 23.28 0.58 26.00
C GLU A 261 23.48 1.25 24.63
N LEU A 262 24.55 0.89 23.93
CA LEU A 262 24.81 1.33 22.56
C LEU A 262 23.68 0.94 21.60
N MET A 263 23.24 -0.32 21.66
CA MET A 263 22.18 -0.83 20.78
C MET A 263 20.82 -0.18 21.04
N GLN A 264 20.49 0.08 22.31
CA GLN A 264 19.29 0.83 22.68
C GLN A 264 19.37 2.28 22.19
N LYS A 265 20.52 2.93 22.30
CA LYS A 265 20.75 4.28 21.79
C LYS A 265 20.55 4.34 20.29
N ILE A 266 21.19 3.44 19.52
CA ILE A 266 21.06 3.37 18.05
C ILE A 266 19.60 3.22 17.64
N SER A 267 18.88 2.26 18.23
CA SER A 267 17.49 2.01 17.87
C SER A 267 16.56 3.16 18.26
N LYS A 268 16.68 3.68 19.47
CA LYS A 268 15.82 4.76 19.99
C LYS A 268 15.97 6.05 19.18
N GLU A 269 17.19 6.48 18.90
CA GLU A 269 17.43 7.74 18.20
C GLU A 269 17.06 7.70 16.71
N THR A 270 17.01 6.50 16.10
CA THR A 270 16.56 6.31 14.72
C THR A 270 15.06 6.01 14.62
N GLY A 271 14.34 5.94 15.74
CA GLY A 271 12.91 5.64 15.79
C GLY A 271 12.56 4.17 15.60
N GLY A 272 13.54 3.28 15.79
CA GLY A 272 13.38 1.83 15.86
C GLY A 272 13.18 1.34 17.30
N LYS A 273 13.56 0.07 17.55
CA LYS A 273 13.45 -0.58 18.87
C LYS A 273 14.56 -1.59 19.06
N TYR A 274 15.08 -1.68 20.28
CA TYR A 274 15.99 -2.72 20.71
C TYR A 274 15.23 -3.96 21.16
N PHE A 275 15.77 -5.14 20.82
CA PHE A 275 15.27 -6.42 21.26
C PHE A 275 16.43 -7.28 21.78
N ARG A 276 16.18 -8.10 22.78
CA ARG A 276 17.10 -9.12 23.25
C ARG A 276 16.55 -10.50 22.92
N ALA A 277 17.33 -11.31 22.21
CA ALA A 277 17.02 -12.70 21.95
C ALA A 277 17.95 -13.59 22.78
N THR A 278 17.39 -14.46 23.59
CA THR A 278 18.12 -15.38 24.49
C THR A 278 18.06 -16.84 24.04
N ASP A 279 17.19 -17.14 23.08
CA ASP A 279 16.99 -18.46 22.50
C ASP A 279 16.34 -18.36 21.11
N ASN A 280 16.25 -19.48 20.39
CA ASN A 280 15.70 -19.54 19.03
C ASN A 280 14.25 -19.04 18.95
N ASN A 281 13.42 -19.29 19.96
CA ASN A 281 12.01 -18.89 19.95
C ASN A 281 11.86 -17.38 20.16
N SER A 282 12.66 -16.80 21.07
CA SER A 282 12.68 -15.36 21.31
C SER A 282 13.16 -14.60 20.05
N LEU A 283 14.14 -15.14 19.34
CA LEU A 283 14.63 -14.56 18.09
C LEU A 283 13.55 -14.56 17.00
N ASP A 284 12.82 -15.66 16.80
CA ASP A 284 11.69 -15.73 15.86
C ASP A 284 10.56 -14.75 16.23
N LYS A 285 10.28 -14.61 17.53
CA LYS A 285 9.29 -13.65 18.02
C LYS A 285 9.68 -12.20 17.73
N VAL A 286 10.96 -11.85 17.91
CA VAL A 286 11.48 -10.50 17.63
C VAL A 286 11.26 -10.12 16.18
N TYR A 287 11.55 -10.99 15.22
CA TYR A 287 11.31 -10.73 13.81
C TYR A 287 9.82 -10.59 13.48
N LYS A 288 8.94 -11.38 14.12
CA LYS A 288 7.49 -11.24 13.99
C LYS A 288 6.98 -9.92 14.56
N ASP A 289 7.56 -9.43 15.65
CA ASP A 289 7.20 -8.15 16.25
C ASP A 289 7.64 -6.97 15.36
N ILE A 290 8.84 -7.02 14.77
CA ILE A 290 9.29 -6.04 13.77
C ILE A 290 8.35 -6.05 12.55
N ASP A 291 7.95 -7.23 12.07
CA ASP A 291 7.01 -7.38 10.96
C ASP A 291 5.67 -6.67 11.25
N LYS A 292 5.11 -6.89 12.43
CA LYS A 292 3.87 -6.24 12.87
C LYS A 292 4.01 -4.72 12.97
N LEU A 293 5.11 -4.22 13.57
CA LEU A 293 5.35 -2.79 13.74
C LEU A 293 5.42 -2.04 12.40
N GLU A 294 5.97 -2.65 11.37
CA GLU A 294 6.11 -2.02 10.07
C GLU A 294 4.87 -2.20 9.17
N LYS A 295 4.17 -3.35 9.23
CA LYS A 295 2.91 -3.57 8.51
C LYS A 295 1.79 -2.64 8.98
N THR A 296 1.66 -2.41 10.27
CA THR A 296 0.63 -1.53 10.84
C THR A 296 0.75 -0.08 10.33
N LYS A 297 1.95 0.39 9.97
CA LYS A 297 2.18 1.74 9.43
C LYS A 297 1.79 1.88 7.96
N ILE A 298 1.77 0.78 7.19
CA ILE A 298 1.43 0.78 5.75
C ILE A 298 -0.09 0.85 5.55
N GLU A 299 -0.88 0.21 6.42
CA GLU A 299 -2.34 0.15 6.30
C GLU A 299 -3.04 1.52 6.40
N ILE A 300 -2.39 2.54 6.96
CA ILE A 300 -2.98 3.88 7.17
C ILE A 300 -3.04 4.72 5.87
N ASN A 301 -2.37 4.32 4.80
CA ASN A 301 -2.27 5.10 3.56
C ASN A 301 -3.03 4.51 2.35
N SER A 302 -4.03 3.67 2.56
CA SER A 302 -4.85 3.17 1.46
C SER A 302 -5.79 4.25 0.91
N TYR A 303 -5.41 4.92 -0.16
CA TYR A 303 -6.29 5.83 -0.89
C TYR A 303 -7.26 5.04 -1.76
N LYS A 304 -8.55 5.07 -1.40
CA LYS A 304 -9.62 4.52 -2.24
C LYS A 304 -9.80 5.44 -3.46
N ARG A 305 -9.42 5.01 -4.64
CA ARG A 305 -9.76 5.69 -5.90
C ARG A 305 -11.12 5.19 -6.37
N TYR A 306 -12.10 6.09 -6.45
CA TYR A 306 -13.41 5.80 -7.01
C TYR A 306 -13.41 6.15 -8.49
N ALA A 307 -13.86 5.22 -9.35
CA ALA A 307 -14.10 5.53 -10.75
C ALA A 307 -15.46 6.22 -10.87
N GLU A 308 -15.48 7.44 -11.37
CA GLU A 308 -16.69 8.22 -11.52
C GLU A 308 -17.45 7.85 -12.79
N LEU A 309 -18.75 7.60 -12.67
CA LEU A 309 -19.65 7.21 -13.77
C LEU A 309 -20.63 8.32 -14.15
N PHE A 310 -20.62 9.47 -13.48
CA PHE A 310 -21.61 10.51 -13.67
C PHE A 310 -21.66 11.07 -15.09
N PHE A 311 -20.51 11.08 -15.81
CA PHE A 311 -20.43 11.57 -17.19
C PHE A 311 -21.38 10.85 -18.14
N VAL A 312 -21.55 9.53 -17.99
CA VAL A 312 -22.42 8.73 -18.85
C VAL A 312 -23.88 9.19 -18.69
N TYR A 313 -24.32 9.33 -17.45
CA TYR A 313 -25.70 9.75 -17.14
C TYR A 313 -25.96 11.20 -17.51
N ALA A 314 -24.99 12.09 -17.28
CA ALA A 314 -25.05 13.48 -17.69
C ALA A 314 -25.16 13.62 -19.21
N PHE A 315 -24.36 12.87 -19.97
CA PHE A 315 -24.40 12.88 -21.43
C PHE A 315 -25.73 12.39 -21.96
N ILE A 316 -26.30 11.30 -21.43
CA ILE A 316 -27.61 10.79 -21.81
C ILE A 316 -28.70 11.83 -21.54
N GLY A 317 -28.67 12.46 -20.35
CA GLY A 317 -29.66 13.49 -19.98
C GLY A 317 -29.58 14.70 -20.90
N LEU A 318 -28.41 15.22 -21.19
CA LEU A 318 -28.19 16.35 -22.10
C LEU A 318 -28.58 16.00 -23.56
N PHE A 319 -28.25 14.79 -24.01
CA PHE A 319 -28.62 14.33 -25.36
C PHE A 319 -30.12 14.22 -25.55
N LEU A 320 -30.86 13.69 -24.57
CA LEU A 320 -32.30 13.64 -24.60
C LEU A 320 -32.95 15.05 -24.64
N LEU A 321 -32.40 15.97 -23.85
CA LEU A 321 -32.83 17.37 -23.85
C LEU A 321 -32.57 18.05 -25.19
N PHE A 322 -31.40 17.79 -25.78
CA PHE A 322 -31.06 18.32 -27.10
C PHE A 322 -32.01 17.79 -28.17
N ILE A 323 -32.34 16.50 -28.17
CA ILE A 323 -33.34 15.91 -29.08
C ILE A 323 -34.72 16.55 -28.89
N GLU A 324 -35.16 16.74 -27.65
CA GLU A 324 -36.45 17.37 -27.34
C GLU A 324 -36.49 18.78 -27.93
N LEU A 325 -35.44 19.60 -27.70
CA LEU A 325 -35.40 20.96 -28.23
C LEU A 325 -35.31 20.97 -29.75
N LEU A 326 -34.54 20.09 -30.35
CA LEU A 326 -34.43 19.99 -31.81
C LEU A 326 -35.79 19.63 -32.44
N LEU A 327 -36.47 18.62 -31.93
CA LEU A 327 -37.81 18.24 -32.43
C LEU A 327 -38.83 19.35 -32.24
N ARG A 328 -38.79 20.06 -31.12
CA ARG A 328 -39.68 21.17 -30.81
C ARG A 328 -39.50 22.33 -31.79
N TYR A 329 -38.28 22.76 -32.06
CA TYR A 329 -38.01 23.96 -32.87
C TYR A 329 -37.94 23.69 -34.39
N THR A 330 -37.76 22.41 -34.82
CA THR A 330 -37.70 22.06 -36.24
C THR A 330 -38.96 21.44 -36.76
N MET A 331 -39.31 20.21 -36.31
CA MET A 331 -40.43 19.43 -36.88
C MET A 331 -41.80 19.78 -36.31
N LEU A 332 -41.86 20.23 -35.07
CA LEU A 332 -43.09 20.40 -34.30
C LEU A 332 -43.37 21.87 -33.96
N ARG A 333 -42.71 22.79 -34.67
CA ARG A 333 -42.96 24.24 -34.51
C ARG A 333 -44.42 24.56 -34.73
N SER A 334 -45.06 25.14 -33.72
CA SER A 334 -46.44 25.58 -33.75
C SER A 334 -46.52 27.07 -34.11
N ILE A 335 -47.58 27.51 -34.76
CA ILE A 335 -47.83 28.93 -35.08
C ILE A 335 -47.98 29.78 -33.80
N ASN A 336 -48.13 29.12 -32.63
CA ASN A 336 -48.30 29.77 -31.32
C ASN A 336 -47.07 29.63 -30.39
N ASP A 337 -45.95 29.13 -30.85
CA ASP A 337 -44.65 29.17 -30.16
C ASP A 337 -43.81 30.32 -30.79
#